data_dafa748436774de78879fc56a1c285d0
#
_entry.id   dafa748436774de78879fc56a1c285d0
#
_cell.length_a   1.000
_cell.length_b   1.000
_cell.length_c   1.000
_cell.angle_alpha   90.00
_cell.angle_beta   90.00
_cell.angle_gamma   90.00
#
_symmetry.space_group_name_H-M   'P 1'
#
loop_
_entity.id
_entity.type
_entity.pdbx_description
1 polymer ?
#
loop_
_entity_poly.entity_id
_entity_poly.type
_entity_poly.pdbx_seq_one_letter_code
_entity_poly.pdbx_strand_id
1 'polypeptide(L)'
;MKKLLLLLALTIFACESPTKISEKEVMDSFNSFFEVLDNDLDNFESMVTEDFFIFENSRRYSKEEFIEFVKTFDIVSSKRTFEDVIIDTDVNSAHISLKQFGEFIVNTPDGKTKLEFEWLESTYAVKVDNKMKFKFYFSEAIKTNTTNLESKTTE
;
A
#
# COMPACT_ATOMS: atom_id res chain seq x y z
N MET A 1 58.26 36.91 26.39
CA MET A 1 57.94 35.98 25.31
C MET A 1 56.64 35.25 25.71
N LYS A 2 55.50 35.73 25.20
CA LYS A 2 54.20 35.12 25.51
C LYS A 2 53.92 34.03 24.45
N LYS A 3 53.87 32.75 24.90
CA LYS A 3 53.51 31.64 24.07
C LYS A 3 51.97 31.65 23.85
N LEU A 4 51.53 32.00 22.67
CA LEU A 4 50.13 31.96 22.25
C LEU A 4 49.81 30.48 21.94
N LEU A 5 49.11 29.82 22.82
CA LEU A 5 48.56 28.47 22.57
C LEU A 5 47.32 28.60 21.71
N LEU A 6 47.47 28.34 20.41
CA LEU A 6 46.31 28.25 19.48
C LEU A 6 45.61 26.91 19.70
N LEU A 7 44.50 26.91 20.44
CA LEU A 7 43.64 25.75 20.60
C LEU A 7 42.82 25.60 19.32
N LEU A 8 43.28 24.74 18.42
CA LEU A 8 42.53 24.36 17.21
C LEU A 8 41.38 23.40 17.67
N ALA A 9 40.22 23.94 17.91
CA ALA A 9 39.02 23.14 18.12
C ALA A 9 38.64 22.48 16.79
N LEU A 10 39.02 21.22 16.61
CA LEU A 10 38.47 20.37 15.56
C LEU A 10 37.01 20.08 15.93
N THR A 11 36.09 20.84 15.40
CA THR A 11 34.66 20.46 15.36
C THR A 11 34.54 19.27 14.40
N ILE A 12 34.55 18.06 14.95
CA ILE A 12 34.18 16.84 14.22
C ILE A 12 32.68 16.96 13.99
N PHE A 13 32.27 17.46 12.83
CA PHE A 13 30.92 17.23 12.35
C PHE A 13 30.80 15.74 12.07
N ALA A 14 30.30 15.00 13.05
CA ALA A 14 29.83 13.66 12.84
C ALA A 14 28.67 13.78 11.82
N CYS A 15 28.95 13.50 10.55
CA CYS A 15 27.91 13.35 9.56
C CYS A 15 27.19 12.06 9.92
N GLU A 16 26.08 12.15 10.65
CA GLU A 16 25.20 10.99 10.87
C GLU A 16 24.78 10.49 9.49
N SER A 17 25.10 9.24 9.21
CA SER A 17 24.60 8.61 7.99
C SER A 17 23.07 8.59 8.06
N PRO A 18 22.38 9.01 6.99
CA PRO A 18 20.93 9.01 7.01
C PRO A 18 20.40 7.61 7.32
N THR A 19 19.45 7.54 8.26
CA THR A 19 18.88 6.28 8.72
C THR A 19 17.88 5.77 7.69
N LYS A 20 17.97 4.50 7.35
CA LYS A 20 16.97 3.83 6.50
C LYS A 20 15.61 3.81 7.16
N ILE A 21 14.56 3.81 6.35
CA ILE A 21 13.18 3.58 6.80
C ILE A 21 13.11 2.19 7.46
N SER A 22 12.43 2.06 8.58
CA SER A 22 12.27 0.75 9.22
C SER A 22 11.19 -0.08 8.49
N GLU A 23 11.37 -1.40 8.44
CA GLU A 23 10.36 -2.31 7.90
C GLU A 23 9.00 -2.16 8.60
N LYS A 24 9.03 -1.87 9.92
CA LYS A 24 7.81 -1.59 10.68
C LYS A 24 7.07 -0.37 10.15
N GLU A 25 7.77 0.75 9.91
CA GLU A 25 7.16 1.97 9.33
C GLU A 25 6.53 1.69 7.97
N VAL A 26 7.21 0.88 7.15
CA VAL A 26 6.71 0.47 5.84
C VAL A 26 5.44 -0.36 5.97
N MET A 27 5.44 -1.38 6.84
CA MET A 27 4.26 -2.24 7.06
C MET A 27 3.08 -1.51 7.69
N ASP A 28 3.33 -0.60 8.64
CA ASP A 28 2.27 0.24 9.21
C ASP A 28 1.61 1.10 8.12
N SER A 29 2.41 1.67 7.22
CA SER A 29 1.90 2.47 6.10
C SER A 29 1.16 1.60 5.06
N PHE A 30 1.64 0.38 4.81
CA PHE A 30 1.01 -0.57 3.91
C PHE A 30 -0.35 -1.04 4.44
N ASN A 31 -0.45 -1.34 5.73
CA ASN A 31 -1.73 -1.66 6.36
C ASN A 31 -2.70 -0.47 6.31
N SER A 32 -2.20 0.75 6.57
CA SER A 32 -3.01 1.97 6.47
C SER A 32 -3.51 2.24 5.05
N PHE A 33 -2.74 1.88 4.02
CA PHE A 33 -3.17 1.99 2.63
C PHE A 33 -4.42 1.15 2.37
N PHE A 34 -4.44 -0.11 2.82
CA PHE A 34 -5.63 -0.96 2.66
C PHE A 34 -6.78 -0.56 3.57
N GLU A 35 -6.49 -0.07 4.79
CA GLU A 35 -7.54 0.48 5.66
C GLU A 35 -8.27 1.63 4.98
N VAL A 36 -7.53 2.55 4.35
CA VAL A 36 -8.11 3.67 3.61
C VAL A 36 -8.83 3.19 2.34
N LEU A 37 -8.22 2.26 1.60
CA LEU A 37 -8.83 1.70 0.38
C LEU A 37 -10.18 1.02 0.66
N ASP A 38 -10.28 0.30 1.77
CA ASP A 38 -11.46 -0.50 2.10
C ASP A 38 -12.53 0.31 2.85
N ASN A 39 -12.16 1.36 3.61
CA ASN A 39 -13.09 2.03 4.53
C ASN A 39 -13.21 3.56 4.34
N ASP A 40 -12.28 4.18 3.63
CA ASP A 40 -12.21 5.66 3.50
C ASP A 40 -11.63 6.06 2.13
N LEU A 41 -12.25 5.56 1.07
CA LEU A 41 -11.75 5.74 -0.31
C LEU A 41 -11.62 7.21 -0.71
N ASP A 42 -12.40 8.11 -0.13
CA ASP A 42 -12.31 9.55 -0.38
C ASP A 42 -10.97 10.14 0.11
N ASN A 43 -10.31 9.48 1.06
CA ASN A 43 -9.00 9.86 1.57
C ASN A 43 -7.83 9.12 0.89
N PHE A 44 -8.09 8.30 -0.13
CA PHE A 44 -7.07 7.50 -0.82
C PHE A 44 -5.91 8.34 -1.37
N GLU A 45 -6.19 9.56 -1.84
CA GLU A 45 -5.17 10.47 -2.34
C GLU A 45 -4.10 10.84 -1.30
N SER A 46 -4.43 10.76 -0.01
CA SER A 46 -3.47 11.01 1.05
C SER A 46 -2.39 9.94 1.15
N MET A 47 -2.69 8.73 0.69
CA MET A 47 -1.82 7.53 0.77
C MET A 47 -0.91 7.37 -0.44
N VAL A 48 -1.16 8.10 -1.52
CA VAL A 48 -0.44 7.92 -2.79
C VAL A 48 0.23 9.21 -3.25
N THR A 49 1.18 9.10 -4.16
CA THR A 49 1.78 10.28 -4.82
C THR A 49 0.83 10.82 -5.91
N GLU A 50 1.06 12.06 -6.34
CA GLU A 50 0.29 12.68 -7.41
C GLU A 50 0.35 11.88 -8.72
N ASP A 51 1.53 11.31 -9.02
CA ASP A 51 1.80 10.50 -10.21
C ASP A 51 1.61 8.99 -9.99
N PHE A 52 0.83 8.60 -8.97
CA PHE A 52 0.53 7.20 -8.67
C PHE A 52 -0.12 6.50 -9.86
N PHE A 53 0.27 5.24 -10.05
CA PHE A 53 -0.41 4.32 -10.95
C PHE A 53 -0.36 2.89 -10.44
N ILE A 54 -1.30 2.08 -10.90
CA ILE A 54 -1.39 0.65 -10.58
C ILE A 54 -1.59 -0.17 -11.84
N PHE A 55 -0.92 -1.33 -11.89
CA PHE A 55 -1.30 -2.41 -12.80
C PHE A 55 -2.21 -3.40 -12.07
N GLU A 56 -3.40 -3.57 -12.58
CA GLU A 56 -4.43 -4.46 -12.05
C GLU A 56 -5.25 -5.00 -13.24
N ASN A 57 -5.62 -6.28 -13.23
CA ASN A 57 -6.41 -6.90 -14.29
C ASN A 57 -5.84 -6.68 -15.70
N SER A 58 -4.51 -6.85 -15.86
CA SER A 58 -3.79 -6.66 -17.14
C SER A 58 -3.93 -5.25 -17.73
N ARG A 59 -4.29 -4.26 -16.93
CA ARG A 59 -4.45 -2.86 -17.32
C ARG A 59 -3.67 -1.94 -16.38
N ARG A 60 -3.19 -0.81 -16.91
CA ARG A 60 -2.68 0.29 -16.12
C ARG A 60 -3.83 1.27 -15.82
N TYR A 61 -3.96 1.63 -14.55
CA TYR A 61 -4.89 2.67 -14.09
C TYR A 61 -4.09 3.86 -13.54
N SER A 62 -4.56 5.08 -13.81
CA SER A 62 -4.18 6.24 -13.02
C SER A 62 -4.84 6.17 -11.64
N LYS A 63 -4.48 7.08 -10.74
CA LYS A 63 -5.10 7.20 -9.42
C LYS A 63 -6.62 7.34 -9.52
N GLU A 64 -7.09 8.26 -10.36
CA GLU A 64 -8.51 8.56 -10.55
C GLU A 64 -9.26 7.38 -11.17
N GLU A 65 -8.68 6.77 -12.20
CA GLU A 65 -9.27 5.57 -12.84
C GLU A 65 -9.38 4.41 -11.86
N PHE A 66 -8.40 4.25 -10.97
CA PHE A 66 -8.42 3.20 -9.96
C PHE A 66 -9.48 3.43 -8.89
N ILE A 67 -9.63 4.68 -8.41
CA ILE A 67 -10.72 5.04 -7.49
C ILE A 67 -12.09 4.74 -8.11
N GLU A 68 -12.31 5.13 -9.37
CA GLU A 68 -13.56 4.85 -10.06
C GLU A 68 -13.78 3.34 -10.27
N PHE A 69 -12.72 2.58 -10.54
CA PHE A 69 -12.81 1.13 -10.62
C PHE A 69 -13.23 0.50 -9.28
N VAL A 70 -12.61 0.92 -8.17
CA VAL A 70 -12.96 0.40 -6.82
C VAL A 70 -14.39 0.73 -6.44
N LYS A 71 -14.87 1.93 -6.78
CA LYS A 71 -16.28 2.34 -6.52
C LYS A 71 -17.32 1.48 -7.24
N THR A 72 -16.94 0.71 -8.25
CA THR A 72 -17.88 -0.21 -8.91
C THR A 72 -18.28 -1.41 -8.04
N PHE A 73 -17.54 -1.66 -6.97
CA PHE A 73 -17.80 -2.76 -6.04
C PHE A 73 -18.61 -2.25 -4.84
N ASP A 74 -19.78 -2.84 -4.63
CA ASP A 74 -20.58 -2.60 -3.42
C ASP A 74 -20.12 -3.55 -2.31
N ILE A 75 -18.97 -3.19 -1.67
CA ILE A 75 -18.30 -4.01 -0.67
C ILE A 75 -19.02 -3.88 0.66
N VAL A 76 -19.50 -5.00 1.21
CA VAL A 76 -20.13 -5.10 2.53
C VAL A 76 -19.09 -5.36 3.61
N SER A 77 -18.10 -6.18 3.30
CA SER A 77 -16.96 -6.46 4.19
C SER A 77 -15.76 -6.93 3.40
N SER A 78 -14.57 -6.62 3.91
CA SER A 78 -13.29 -7.09 3.40
C SER A 78 -12.48 -7.73 4.52
N LYS A 79 -11.67 -8.72 4.14
CA LYS A 79 -10.65 -9.31 4.99
C LYS A 79 -9.43 -9.61 4.14
N ARG A 80 -8.25 -9.16 4.60
CA ARG A 80 -7.00 -9.36 3.90
C ARG A 80 -5.97 -10.03 4.80
N THR A 81 -5.14 -10.89 4.24
CA THR A 81 -3.97 -11.46 4.90
C THR A 81 -2.79 -11.45 3.95
N PHE A 82 -1.58 -11.30 4.49
CA PHE A 82 -0.35 -11.18 3.73
C PHE A 82 0.62 -12.29 4.11
N GLU A 83 1.22 -12.91 3.10
CA GLU A 83 2.23 -13.96 3.24
C GLU A 83 3.45 -13.65 2.36
N ASP A 84 4.56 -14.29 2.64
CA ASP A 84 5.82 -14.18 1.89
C ASP A 84 6.28 -12.71 1.71
N VAL A 85 6.07 -11.88 2.75
CA VAL A 85 6.38 -10.45 2.71
C VAL A 85 7.89 -10.23 2.67
N ILE A 86 8.36 -9.56 1.63
CA ILE A 86 9.74 -9.12 1.46
C ILE A 86 9.73 -7.58 1.38
N ILE A 87 10.55 -6.94 2.20
CA ILE A 87 10.67 -5.49 2.27
C ILE A 87 12.12 -5.09 2.08
N ASP A 88 12.36 -4.27 1.07
CA ASP A 88 13.63 -3.59 0.87
C ASP A 88 13.46 -2.10 1.18
N THR A 89 14.34 -1.55 2.01
CA THR A 89 14.27 -0.15 2.44
C THR A 89 15.53 0.63 2.10
N ASP A 90 15.34 1.90 1.81
CA ASP A 90 16.39 2.91 1.72
C ASP A 90 16.06 4.09 2.65
N VAL A 91 16.78 5.19 2.54
CA VAL A 91 16.61 6.40 3.36
C VAL A 91 15.24 7.06 3.15
N ASN A 92 14.73 7.05 1.93
CA ASN A 92 13.51 7.77 1.54
C ASN A 92 12.56 6.95 0.66
N SER A 93 12.80 5.66 0.52
CA SER A 93 11.97 4.78 -0.30
C SER A 93 11.95 3.36 0.24
N ALA A 94 10.92 2.60 -0.15
CA ALA A 94 10.80 1.19 0.14
C ALA A 94 10.12 0.46 -1.02
N HIS A 95 10.49 -0.80 -1.16
CA HIS A 95 9.83 -1.76 -2.05
C HIS A 95 9.26 -2.89 -1.21
N ILE A 96 8.04 -3.30 -1.50
CA ILE A 96 7.37 -4.43 -0.86
C ILE A 96 6.95 -5.40 -1.95
N SER A 97 7.18 -6.67 -1.74
CA SER A 97 6.58 -7.75 -2.54
C SER A 97 5.99 -8.81 -1.62
N LEU A 98 4.85 -9.39 -2.00
CA LEU A 98 4.13 -10.32 -1.14
C LEU A 98 3.10 -11.14 -1.92
N LYS A 99 2.52 -12.14 -1.24
CA LYS A 99 1.22 -12.71 -1.58
C LYS A 99 0.14 -12.09 -0.71
N GLN A 100 -0.98 -11.72 -1.32
CA GLN A 100 -2.18 -11.30 -0.61
C GLN A 100 -3.30 -12.32 -0.82
N PHE A 101 -4.03 -12.59 0.26
CA PHE A 101 -5.31 -13.28 0.21
C PHE A 101 -6.40 -12.30 0.63
N GLY A 102 -7.43 -12.17 -0.21
CA GLY A 102 -8.57 -11.31 0.05
C GLY A 102 -9.87 -12.09 0.05
N GLU A 103 -10.71 -11.82 1.03
CA GLU A 103 -12.10 -12.27 1.09
C GLU A 103 -13.00 -11.06 1.16
N PHE A 104 -13.96 -10.95 0.23
CA PHE A 104 -14.89 -9.84 0.13
C PHE A 104 -16.30 -10.36 0.07
N ILE A 105 -17.19 -9.72 0.83
CA ILE A 105 -18.63 -9.87 0.65
C ILE A 105 -19.10 -8.64 -0.11
N VAL A 106 -19.72 -8.86 -1.25
CA VAL A 106 -20.25 -7.78 -2.10
C VAL A 106 -21.75 -7.96 -2.32
N ASN A 107 -22.48 -6.85 -2.44
CA ASN A 107 -23.84 -6.88 -2.92
C ASN A 107 -23.83 -7.01 -4.45
N THR A 108 -24.68 -7.88 -4.97
CA THR A 108 -24.95 -8.03 -6.39
C THR A 108 -26.45 -7.96 -6.65
N PRO A 109 -26.92 -7.80 -7.90
CA PRO A 109 -28.35 -7.82 -8.22
C PRO A 109 -29.08 -9.09 -7.74
N ASP A 110 -28.34 -10.22 -7.63
CA ASP A 110 -28.89 -11.52 -7.25
C ASP A 110 -28.74 -11.85 -5.76
N GLY A 111 -28.22 -10.92 -4.95
CA GLY A 111 -28.01 -11.08 -3.52
C GLY A 111 -26.55 -10.84 -3.11
N LYS A 112 -26.11 -11.46 -2.01
CA LYS A 112 -24.73 -11.35 -1.54
C LYS A 112 -23.84 -12.41 -2.17
N THR A 113 -22.65 -12.00 -2.57
CA THR A 113 -21.64 -12.87 -3.16
C THR A 113 -20.34 -12.73 -2.38
N LYS A 114 -19.72 -13.88 -2.07
CA LYS A 114 -18.37 -13.93 -1.55
C LYS A 114 -17.39 -14.08 -2.71
N LEU A 115 -16.40 -13.19 -2.73
CA LEU A 115 -15.26 -13.22 -3.65
C LEU A 115 -14.00 -13.53 -2.84
N GLU A 116 -13.24 -14.51 -3.30
CA GLU A 116 -11.96 -14.90 -2.71
C GLU A 116 -10.88 -14.77 -3.77
N PHE A 117 -9.80 -14.13 -3.41
CA PHE A 117 -8.67 -13.90 -4.31
C PHE A 117 -7.36 -14.30 -3.67
N GLU A 118 -6.42 -14.71 -4.50
CA GLU A 118 -5.00 -14.80 -4.20
C GLU A 118 -4.25 -13.96 -5.23
N TRP A 119 -3.43 -13.01 -4.76
CA TRP A 119 -2.66 -12.12 -5.61
C TRP A 119 -1.15 -12.25 -5.37
N LEU A 120 -0.39 -12.03 -6.42
CA LEU A 120 1.01 -11.60 -6.32
C LEU A 120 1.05 -10.09 -6.43
N GLU A 121 1.74 -9.47 -5.47
CA GLU A 121 1.76 -8.01 -5.37
C GLU A 121 3.16 -7.47 -5.20
N SER A 122 3.36 -6.29 -5.74
CA SER A 122 4.60 -5.53 -5.61
C SER A 122 4.28 -4.05 -5.59
N THR A 123 4.90 -3.31 -4.68
CA THR A 123 4.66 -1.87 -4.58
C THR A 123 5.95 -1.12 -4.25
N TYR A 124 6.03 0.10 -4.75
CA TYR A 124 7.09 1.04 -4.44
C TYR A 124 6.51 2.26 -3.75
N ALA A 125 7.06 2.58 -2.59
CA ALA A 125 6.67 3.71 -1.78
C ALA A 125 7.85 4.67 -1.59
N VAL A 126 7.54 5.95 -1.45
CA VAL A 126 8.50 7.04 -1.22
C VAL A 126 8.10 7.86 -0.01
N LYS A 127 9.07 8.45 0.67
CA LYS A 127 8.83 9.35 1.79
C LYS A 127 8.65 10.77 1.28
N VAL A 128 7.45 11.34 1.46
CA VAL A 128 7.09 12.71 1.10
C VAL A 128 6.60 13.40 2.38
N ASP A 129 7.21 14.52 2.76
CA ASP A 129 6.87 15.26 3.98
C ASP A 129 6.77 14.37 5.25
N ASN A 130 7.77 13.51 5.42
CA ASN A 130 7.84 12.51 6.50
C ASN A 130 6.72 11.46 6.53
N LYS A 131 5.95 11.32 5.46
CA LYS A 131 4.94 10.27 5.30
C LYS A 131 5.31 9.34 4.16
N MET A 132 5.06 8.05 4.34
CA MET A 132 5.15 7.10 3.24
C MET A 132 3.97 7.29 2.31
N LYS A 133 4.25 7.40 1.00
CA LYS A 133 3.25 7.46 -0.06
C LYS A 133 3.57 6.43 -1.13
N PHE A 134 2.56 5.69 -1.56
CA PHE A 134 2.73 4.70 -2.61
C PHE A 134 2.76 5.41 -3.97
N LYS A 135 3.77 5.07 -4.77
CA LYS A 135 3.99 5.67 -6.09
C LYS A 135 3.61 4.72 -7.22
N PHE A 136 3.80 3.45 -6.99
CA PHE A 136 3.50 2.39 -7.93
C PHE A 136 2.92 1.19 -7.18
N TYR A 137 1.93 0.53 -7.79
CA TYR A 137 1.40 -0.74 -7.32
C TYR A 137 1.24 -1.70 -8.49
N PHE A 138 1.58 -2.95 -8.26
CA PHE A 138 1.31 -4.08 -9.16
C PHE A 138 0.51 -5.12 -8.39
N SER A 139 -0.60 -5.57 -8.99
CA SER A 139 -1.46 -6.61 -8.44
C SER A 139 -1.85 -7.55 -9.59
N GLU A 140 -1.60 -8.84 -9.40
CA GLU A 140 -1.95 -9.89 -10.35
C GLU A 140 -2.71 -10.99 -9.62
N ALA A 141 -4.00 -11.14 -9.93
CA ALA A 141 -4.82 -12.21 -9.38
C ALA A 141 -4.42 -13.56 -10.00
N ILE A 142 -3.82 -14.43 -9.20
CA ILE A 142 -3.40 -15.78 -9.62
C ILE A 142 -4.46 -16.83 -9.33
N LYS A 143 -5.44 -16.49 -8.47
CA LYS A 143 -6.57 -17.35 -8.17
C LYS A 143 -7.77 -16.52 -7.78
N THR A 144 -8.94 -16.92 -8.28
CA THR A 144 -10.22 -16.29 -7.95
C THR A 144 -11.27 -17.36 -7.71
N ASN A 145 -12.08 -17.20 -6.66
CA ASN A 145 -13.22 -18.04 -6.37
C ASN A 145 -14.44 -17.17 -6.05
N THR A 146 -15.62 -17.57 -6.49
CA THR A 146 -16.88 -16.84 -6.31
C THR A 146 -17.93 -17.78 -5.75
N THR A 147 -18.59 -17.37 -4.65
CA THR A 147 -19.64 -18.16 -4.00
C THR A 147 -20.85 -17.27 -3.74
N ASN A 148 -22.01 -17.63 -4.29
CA ASN A 148 -23.26 -16.97 -3.96
C ASN A 148 -23.71 -17.37 -2.55
N LEU A 149 -23.92 -16.39 -1.68
CA LEU A 149 -24.31 -16.60 -0.28
C LEU A 149 -25.84 -16.62 -0.08
N GLU A 150 -26.56 -15.86 -0.89
CA GLU A 150 -28.02 -15.78 -0.85
C GLU A 150 -28.55 -15.81 -2.29
N SER A 151 -29.37 -16.78 -2.61
CA SER A 151 -30.21 -16.71 -3.81
C SER A 151 -31.52 -16.00 -3.43
N LYS A 152 -31.92 -14.95 -4.15
CA LYS A 152 -33.30 -14.45 -4.06
C LYS A 152 -34.21 -15.60 -4.45
N THR A 153 -34.90 -16.16 -3.47
CA THR A 153 -36.03 -17.04 -3.74
C THR A 153 -37.10 -16.16 -4.39
N THR A 154 -37.29 -16.26 -5.68
CA THR A 154 -38.42 -15.67 -6.40
C THR A 154 -39.65 -16.47 -5.99
N GLU A 155 -40.50 -15.91 -5.10
CA GLU A 155 -41.86 -16.34 -4.94
C GLU A 155 -42.73 -15.82 -6.09
#